data_6ed8f311094d5afcbed8174b70826752
#
_entry.id   6ed8f311094d5afcbed8174b70826752
#
_cell.length_a   1.000
_cell.length_b   1.000
_cell.length_c   1.000
_cell.angle_alpha   90.00
_cell.angle_beta   90.00
_cell.angle_gamma   90.00
#
_symmetry.space_group_name_H-M   'P 1'
#
loop_
_entity.id
_entity.type
_entity.pdbx_description
1 polymer ?
#
loop_
_entity_poly.entity_id
_entity_poly.type
_entity_poly.pdbx_seq_one_letter_code
_entity_poly.pdbx_strand_id
1 'polypeptide(L)'
;MRHLAFAFVFLATPAFAAGDPAAAVNDFYGVYSSQHAQGIGIPDATVRLRLQPVLSPRLNKQLADAASAQSRLTAKVKNAVPPVLEGDIFSSLFEGAGAWKVGACQTSAKAARCSVALSYVPPPAAGSKAKPANWNDMVLLVNTPQGWKVDDVVYDAGFAFGNTGQLSEMLGMVIATNP
;
A
#
# COMPACT_ATOMS: atom_id res chain seq x y z
N MET A 1 -0.29 31.55 -58.12
CA MET A 1 -1.16 30.88 -57.14
C MET A 1 -0.27 30.14 -56.17
N ARG A 2 -0.19 30.58 -54.88
CA ARG A 2 0.69 29.98 -53.84
C ARG A 2 -0.18 29.08 -52.97
N HIS A 3 0.04 27.77 -53.03
CA HIS A 3 -0.64 26.78 -52.19
C HIS A 3 0.01 26.79 -50.81
N LEU A 4 -0.73 27.29 -49.77
CA LEU A 4 -0.36 27.10 -48.37
C LEU A 4 -0.74 25.68 -47.96
N ALA A 5 0.25 24.85 -47.67
CA ALA A 5 0.03 23.55 -47.05
C ALA A 5 -0.07 23.73 -45.53
N PHE A 6 -1.25 23.46 -44.96
CA PHE A 6 -1.46 23.39 -43.52
C PHE A 6 -0.97 22.02 -43.02
N ALA A 7 0.12 22.00 -42.25
CA ALA A 7 0.56 20.82 -41.54
C ALA A 7 -0.27 20.66 -40.26
N PHE A 8 -1.10 19.61 -40.21
CA PHE A 8 -1.77 19.19 -38.97
C PHE A 8 -0.77 18.44 -38.06
N VAL A 9 -0.37 19.07 -36.96
CA VAL A 9 0.40 18.38 -35.91
C VAL A 9 -0.59 17.61 -35.05
N PHE A 10 -0.59 16.27 -35.19
CA PHE A 10 -1.28 15.37 -34.27
C PHE A 10 -0.51 15.30 -32.94
N LEU A 11 -1.02 15.94 -31.89
CA LEU A 11 -0.57 15.73 -30.53
C LEU A 11 -1.04 14.33 -30.08
N ALA A 12 -0.14 13.36 -30.06
CA ALA A 12 -0.39 12.05 -29.48
C ALA A 12 -0.59 12.21 -27.98
N THR A 13 -1.81 12.04 -27.49
CA THR A 13 -2.07 11.88 -26.06
C THR A 13 -1.46 10.56 -25.59
N PRO A 14 -0.70 10.54 -24.47
CA PRO A 14 -0.19 9.29 -23.93
C PRO A 14 -1.38 8.38 -23.58
N ALA A 15 -1.48 7.27 -24.26
CA ALA A 15 -2.40 6.20 -23.89
C ALA A 15 -1.84 5.53 -22.64
N PHE A 16 -2.52 5.69 -21.52
CA PHE A 16 -2.22 4.91 -20.32
C PHE A 16 -2.52 3.42 -20.60
N ALA A 17 -1.67 2.54 -20.09
CA ALA A 17 -1.89 1.11 -20.22
C ALA A 17 -3.28 0.75 -19.65
N ALA A 18 -4.14 0.20 -20.50
CA ALA A 18 -5.43 -0.30 -20.09
C ALA A 18 -5.21 -1.60 -19.31
N GLY A 19 -5.36 -1.56 -17.99
CA GLY A 19 -5.27 -2.71 -17.10
C GLY A 19 -6.47 -2.75 -16.17
N ASP A 20 -6.65 -3.86 -15.48
CA ASP A 20 -7.68 -4.02 -14.46
C ASP A 20 -7.12 -3.59 -13.08
N PRO A 21 -7.71 -2.57 -12.42
CA PRO A 21 -7.29 -2.17 -11.08
C PRO A 21 -7.46 -3.29 -10.05
N ALA A 22 -8.44 -4.18 -10.21
CA ALA A 22 -8.60 -5.32 -9.31
C ALA A 22 -7.45 -6.33 -9.43
N ALA A 23 -6.91 -6.53 -10.64
CA ALA A 23 -5.71 -7.34 -10.85
C ALA A 23 -4.50 -6.72 -10.13
N ALA A 24 -4.29 -5.40 -10.25
CA ALA A 24 -3.19 -4.72 -9.56
C ALA A 24 -3.29 -4.82 -8.03
N VAL A 25 -4.50 -4.80 -7.46
CA VAL A 25 -4.71 -5.05 -6.03
C VAL A 25 -4.38 -6.50 -5.66
N ASN A 26 -4.75 -7.48 -6.49
CA ASN A 26 -4.39 -8.88 -6.28
C ASN A 26 -2.88 -9.09 -6.34
N ASP A 27 -2.18 -8.47 -7.29
CA ASP A 27 -0.72 -8.51 -7.40
C ASP A 27 -0.05 -7.93 -6.14
N PHE A 28 -0.56 -6.81 -5.65
CA PHE A 28 -0.07 -6.19 -4.40
C PHE A 28 -0.22 -7.15 -3.21
N TYR A 29 -1.42 -7.68 -2.97
CA TYR A 29 -1.63 -8.61 -1.86
C TYR A 29 -0.90 -9.94 -2.05
N GLY A 30 -0.64 -10.37 -3.27
CA GLY A 30 0.21 -11.52 -3.58
C GLY A 30 1.66 -11.31 -3.10
N VAL A 31 2.24 -10.13 -3.37
CA VAL A 31 3.56 -9.75 -2.85
C VAL A 31 3.52 -9.60 -1.33
N TYR A 32 2.52 -8.87 -0.80
CA TYR A 32 2.33 -8.64 0.62
C TYR A 32 2.27 -9.96 1.41
N SER A 33 1.43 -10.91 0.99
CA SER A 33 1.24 -12.18 1.70
C SER A 33 2.52 -13.01 1.79
N SER A 34 3.39 -12.92 0.78
CA SER A 34 4.70 -13.59 0.80
C SER A 34 5.68 -13.01 1.83
N GLN A 35 5.41 -11.80 2.34
CA GLN A 35 6.25 -11.07 3.30
C GLN A 35 5.61 -10.98 4.70
N HIS A 36 4.30 -11.17 4.79
CA HIS A 36 3.51 -10.92 5.99
C HIS A 36 3.86 -11.81 7.20
N ALA A 37 4.38 -13.01 6.99
CA ALA A 37 4.74 -13.94 8.07
C ALA A 37 5.73 -13.39 9.14
N GLN A 38 6.19 -12.14 8.99
CA GLN A 38 7.24 -11.53 9.81
C GLN A 38 6.82 -10.29 10.61
N GLY A 39 5.51 -9.94 10.60
CA GLY A 39 5.03 -8.75 11.35
C GLY A 39 5.72 -7.47 10.88
N ILE A 40 5.41 -7.02 9.68
CA ILE A 40 6.16 -5.94 9.04
C ILE A 40 5.62 -4.59 9.51
N GLY A 41 6.34 -3.89 10.34
CA GLY A 41 6.23 -2.44 10.45
C GLY A 41 6.64 -1.76 9.12
N ILE A 42 7.51 -0.76 9.16
CA ILE A 42 8.06 -0.19 7.92
C ILE A 42 8.96 -1.24 7.25
N PRO A 43 8.67 -1.65 5.99
CA PRO A 43 9.42 -2.69 5.30
C PRO A 43 10.91 -2.35 5.17
N ASP A 44 11.77 -3.34 5.33
CA ASP A 44 13.19 -3.22 5.04
C ASP A 44 13.48 -3.02 3.53
N ALA A 45 14.74 -2.81 3.17
CA ALA A 45 15.13 -2.55 1.78
C ALA A 45 14.79 -3.73 0.85
N THR A 46 14.92 -4.95 1.31
CA THR A 46 14.64 -6.16 0.52
C THR A 46 13.16 -6.30 0.22
N VAL A 47 12.32 -6.10 1.24
CA VAL A 47 10.86 -6.14 1.10
C VAL A 47 10.37 -4.98 0.23
N ARG A 48 10.92 -3.75 0.41
CA ARG A 48 10.58 -2.61 -0.46
C ARG A 48 10.89 -2.87 -1.93
N LEU A 49 12.03 -3.52 -2.26
CA LEU A 49 12.35 -3.90 -3.63
C LEU A 49 11.31 -4.86 -4.25
N ARG A 50 10.73 -5.76 -3.46
CA ARG A 50 9.67 -6.67 -3.93
C ARG A 50 8.34 -5.94 -4.12
N LEU A 51 8.02 -4.98 -3.26
CA LEU A 51 6.81 -4.17 -3.35
C LEU A 51 6.89 -3.12 -4.47
N GLN A 52 8.10 -2.69 -4.85
CA GLN A 52 8.31 -1.60 -5.80
C GLN A 52 7.50 -1.73 -7.10
N PRO A 53 7.40 -2.90 -7.76
CA PRO A 53 6.66 -3.04 -9.02
C PRO A 53 5.15 -2.85 -8.88
N VAL A 54 4.57 -3.05 -7.70
CA VAL A 54 3.11 -3.01 -7.45
C VAL A 54 2.66 -1.71 -6.80
N LEU A 55 3.59 -0.92 -6.25
CA LEU A 55 3.31 0.37 -5.62
C LEU A 55 3.57 1.54 -6.58
N SER A 56 2.90 2.66 -6.34
CA SER A 56 3.16 3.91 -7.05
C SER A 56 4.55 4.48 -6.75
N PRO A 57 5.12 5.30 -7.63
CA PRO A 57 6.37 6.00 -7.34
C PRO A 57 6.29 6.86 -6.06
N ARG A 58 5.12 7.48 -5.80
CA ARG A 58 4.87 8.28 -4.60
C ARG A 58 4.95 7.42 -3.34
N LEU A 59 4.21 6.32 -3.28
CA LEU A 59 4.17 5.45 -2.10
C LEU A 59 5.52 4.75 -1.88
N ASN A 60 6.19 4.32 -2.94
CA ASN A 60 7.56 3.79 -2.87
C ASN A 60 8.54 4.78 -2.24
N LYS A 61 8.49 6.05 -2.67
CA LYS A 61 9.34 7.10 -2.08
C LYS A 61 9.00 7.31 -0.61
N GLN A 62 7.74 7.38 -0.26
CA GLN A 62 7.29 7.63 1.10
C GLN A 62 7.69 6.51 2.07
N LEU A 63 7.61 5.25 1.64
CA LEU A 63 8.12 4.09 2.41
C LEU A 63 9.65 4.17 2.61
N ALA A 64 10.40 4.60 1.59
CA ALA A 64 11.85 4.78 1.71
C ALA A 64 12.22 5.91 2.67
N ASP A 65 11.50 7.04 2.59
CA ASP A 65 11.70 8.18 3.49
C ASP A 65 11.38 7.81 4.95
N ALA A 66 10.26 7.10 5.18
CA ALA A 66 9.89 6.62 6.50
C ALA A 66 10.90 5.63 7.08
N ALA A 67 11.40 4.70 6.27
CA ALA A 67 12.46 3.78 6.69
C ALA A 67 13.76 4.52 7.06
N SER A 68 14.10 5.57 6.31
CA SER A 68 15.27 6.41 6.60
C SER A 68 15.07 7.19 7.92
N ALA A 69 13.88 7.74 8.15
CA ALA A 69 13.51 8.42 9.39
C ALA A 69 13.59 7.48 10.60
N GLN A 70 13.03 6.26 10.48
CA GLN A 70 13.15 5.23 11.52
C GLN A 70 14.60 4.86 11.82
N SER A 71 15.43 4.68 10.78
CA SER A 71 16.86 4.36 10.96
C SER A 71 17.62 5.47 11.70
N ARG A 72 17.32 6.75 11.40
CA ARG A 72 17.92 7.88 12.13
C ARG A 72 17.53 7.88 13.60
N LEU A 73 16.23 7.64 13.90
CA LEU A 73 15.78 7.53 15.29
C LEU A 73 16.48 6.37 16.00
N THR A 74 16.48 5.18 15.42
CA THR A 74 17.13 4.00 15.99
C THR A 74 18.61 4.26 16.32
N ALA A 75 19.35 4.90 15.40
CA ALA A 75 20.74 5.29 15.65
C ALA A 75 20.88 6.29 16.79
N LYS A 76 19.97 7.29 16.88
CA LYS A 76 19.98 8.31 17.93
C LYS A 76 19.69 7.75 19.33
N VAL A 77 18.75 6.79 19.42
CA VAL A 77 18.33 6.21 20.72
C VAL A 77 19.05 4.88 21.03
N LYS A 78 19.97 4.42 20.19
CA LYS A 78 20.76 3.19 20.40
C LYS A 78 19.89 1.96 20.66
N ASN A 79 18.79 1.81 19.94
CA ASN A 79 17.78 0.75 20.13
C ASN A 79 17.09 0.73 21.51
N ALA A 80 17.12 1.85 22.26
CA ALA A 80 16.47 1.93 23.56
C ALA A 80 14.94 2.07 23.48
N VAL A 81 14.39 2.27 22.30
CA VAL A 81 12.93 2.35 22.04
C VAL A 81 12.56 1.41 20.91
N PRO A 82 11.33 0.88 20.92
CA PRO A 82 10.83 0.05 19.83
C PRO A 82 10.76 0.82 18.50
N PRO A 83 10.60 0.12 17.37
CA PRO A 83 10.32 0.74 16.08
C PRO A 83 9.17 1.74 16.15
N VAL A 84 9.20 2.78 15.32
CA VAL A 84 8.16 3.83 15.30
C VAL A 84 6.80 3.27 14.90
N LEU A 85 6.79 2.30 13.98
CA LEU A 85 5.61 1.54 13.61
C LEU A 85 5.89 0.06 13.83
N GLU A 86 5.05 -0.56 14.64
CA GLU A 86 5.02 -2.01 14.87
C GLU A 86 3.78 -2.60 14.21
N GLY A 87 3.81 -3.91 13.96
CA GLY A 87 2.71 -4.61 13.33
C GLY A 87 2.59 -4.35 11.84
N ASP A 88 1.45 -4.70 11.27
CA ASP A 88 1.18 -4.54 9.86
C ASP A 88 0.77 -3.11 9.52
N ILE A 89 1.32 -2.54 8.45
CA ILE A 89 0.98 -1.19 7.99
C ILE A 89 0.12 -1.19 6.71
N PHE A 90 -0.16 -2.35 6.12
CA PHE A 90 -0.91 -2.48 4.88
C PHE A 90 -2.34 -2.97 5.09
N SER A 91 -2.79 -3.06 6.34
CA SER A 91 -4.17 -3.38 6.69
C SER A 91 -4.60 -2.69 7.98
N SER A 92 -5.92 -2.63 8.22
CA SER A 92 -6.46 -2.10 9.49
C SER A 92 -6.05 -2.92 10.70
N LEU A 93 -5.87 -4.24 10.56
CA LEU A 93 -5.54 -5.11 11.68
C LEU A 93 -4.03 -5.11 11.91
N PHE A 94 -3.62 -4.95 13.18
CA PHE A 94 -2.21 -4.93 13.61
C PHE A 94 -1.44 -6.21 13.25
N GLU A 95 -2.10 -7.36 13.33
CA GLU A 95 -1.53 -8.66 12.94
C GLU A 95 -1.47 -8.85 11.42
N GLY A 96 -2.15 -7.99 10.66
CA GLY A 96 -2.24 -8.07 9.21
C GLY A 96 -3.27 -9.06 8.68
N ALA A 97 -3.35 -9.18 7.36
CA ALA A 97 -4.28 -10.05 6.67
C ALA A 97 -3.64 -11.37 6.22
N GLY A 98 -4.25 -12.50 6.60
CA GLY A 98 -3.86 -13.83 6.13
C GLY A 98 -4.52 -14.23 4.81
N ALA A 99 -5.66 -13.61 4.46
CA ALA A 99 -6.33 -13.79 3.18
C ALA A 99 -7.06 -12.52 2.76
N TRP A 100 -7.28 -12.40 1.44
CA TRP A 100 -7.96 -11.24 0.85
C TRP A 100 -8.90 -11.65 -0.28
N LYS A 101 -9.88 -10.79 -0.54
CA LYS A 101 -10.76 -10.87 -1.71
C LYS A 101 -11.05 -9.45 -2.20
N VAL A 102 -10.61 -9.15 -3.42
CA VAL A 102 -10.90 -7.86 -4.05
C VAL A 102 -12.39 -7.79 -4.39
N GLY A 103 -13.02 -6.71 -3.97
CA GLY A 103 -14.42 -6.39 -4.23
C GLY A 103 -14.59 -5.42 -5.40
N ALA A 104 -15.59 -4.55 -5.30
CA ALA A 104 -15.88 -3.57 -6.34
C ALA A 104 -14.79 -2.49 -6.44
N CYS A 105 -14.40 -2.15 -7.67
CA CYS A 105 -13.52 -1.04 -7.98
C CYS A 105 -14.32 0.10 -8.66
N GLN A 106 -14.18 1.32 -8.13
CA GLN A 106 -14.62 2.55 -8.78
C GLN A 106 -13.42 3.14 -9.51
N THR A 107 -13.54 3.32 -10.81
CA THR A 107 -12.42 3.66 -11.69
C THR A 107 -12.69 4.93 -12.49
N SER A 108 -11.68 5.78 -12.60
CA SER A 108 -11.59 6.91 -13.52
C SER A 108 -10.37 6.72 -14.45
N ALA A 109 -10.12 7.64 -15.37
CA ALA A 109 -8.96 7.55 -16.25
C ALA A 109 -7.61 7.56 -15.51
N LYS A 110 -7.52 8.19 -14.33
CA LYS A 110 -6.26 8.41 -13.60
C LYS A 110 -6.18 7.70 -12.24
N ALA A 111 -7.31 7.35 -11.65
CA ALA A 111 -7.37 6.80 -10.30
C ALA A 111 -8.45 5.73 -10.19
N ALA A 112 -8.24 4.80 -9.29
CA ALA A 112 -9.25 3.84 -8.88
C ALA A 112 -9.23 3.67 -7.36
N ARG A 113 -10.36 3.19 -6.82
CA ARG A 113 -10.49 2.75 -5.43
C ARG A 113 -11.21 1.41 -5.40
N CYS A 114 -10.62 0.42 -4.77
CA CYS A 114 -11.16 -0.92 -4.69
C CYS A 114 -11.41 -1.30 -3.23
N SER A 115 -12.59 -1.79 -2.90
CA SER A 115 -12.80 -2.41 -1.59
C SER A 115 -12.13 -3.78 -1.55
N VAL A 116 -11.56 -4.14 -0.41
CA VAL A 116 -10.91 -5.44 -0.21
C VAL A 116 -11.43 -6.04 1.09
N ALA A 117 -12.06 -7.19 0.99
CA ALA A 117 -12.40 -7.99 2.15
C ALA A 117 -11.16 -8.75 2.62
N LEU A 118 -10.82 -8.59 3.87
CA LEU A 118 -9.63 -9.15 4.51
C LEU A 118 -10.02 -10.07 5.65
N SER A 119 -9.18 -11.07 5.92
CA SER A 119 -9.38 -11.94 7.07
C SER A 119 -8.05 -12.39 7.67
N TYR A 120 -8.10 -12.64 8.99
CA TYR A 120 -7.00 -13.19 9.75
C TYR A 120 -7.51 -14.26 10.69
N VAL A 121 -6.82 -15.39 10.74
CA VAL A 121 -7.10 -16.47 11.69
C VAL A 121 -5.91 -16.54 12.65
N PRO A 122 -6.07 -16.11 13.91
CA PRO A 122 -4.98 -16.20 14.88
C PRO A 122 -4.62 -17.67 15.15
N PRO A 123 -3.37 -17.96 15.52
CA PRO A 123 -2.99 -19.29 15.99
C PRO A 123 -3.91 -19.73 17.14
N PRO A 124 -4.33 -21.00 17.18
CA PRO A 124 -5.17 -21.47 18.27
C PRO A 124 -4.41 -21.39 19.60
N ALA A 125 -4.98 -20.68 20.57
CA ALA A 125 -4.50 -20.76 21.95
C ALA A 125 -4.86 -22.14 22.54
N ALA A 126 -4.04 -22.63 23.46
CA ALA A 126 -4.26 -23.94 24.09
C ALA A 126 -5.70 -24.04 24.68
N GLY A 127 -6.49 -24.96 24.17
CA GLY A 127 -7.86 -25.21 24.61
C GLY A 127 -8.95 -24.32 24.04
N SER A 128 -8.66 -23.42 23.07
CA SER A 128 -9.66 -22.60 22.40
C SER A 128 -9.65 -22.78 20.88
N LYS A 129 -10.83 -22.60 20.24
CA LYS A 129 -10.91 -22.47 18.79
C LYS A 129 -10.59 -21.03 18.41
N ALA A 130 -9.64 -20.84 17.51
CA ALA A 130 -9.34 -19.52 16.96
C ALA A 130 -10.60 -18.92 16.30
N LYS A 131 -10.96 -17.67 16.67
CA LYS A 131 -12.06 -16.94 16.04
C LYS A 131 -11.47 -16.05 14.95
N PRO A 132 -11.87 -16.23 13.67
CA PRO A 132 -11.41 -15.37 12.59
C PRO A 132 -11.84 -13.93 12.81
N ALA A 133 -10.95 -12.99 12.52
CA ALA A 133 -11.29 -11.59 12.28
C ALA A 133 -11.56 -11.39 10.78
N ASN A 134 -12.61 -10.65 10.45
CA ASN A 134 -12.95 -10.28 9.07
C ASN A 134 -13.25 -8.79 9.05
N TRP A 135 -12.74 -8.08 8.03
CA TRP A 135 -12.95 -6.64 7.86
C TRP A 135 -12.84 -6.24 6.40
N ASN A 136 -13.07 -4.97 6.12
CA ASN A 136 -12.82 -4.40 4.80
C ASN A 136 -11.87 -3.22 4.94
N ASP A 137 -10.96 -3.09 3.99
CA ASP A 137 -10.15 -1.89 3.76
C ASP A 137 -10.37 -1.39 2.33
N MET A 138 -9.92 -0.18 2.05
CA MET A 138 -10.00 0.41 0.73
C MET A 138 -8.59 0.62 0.18
N VAL A 139 -8.31 0.11 -1.02
CA VAL A 139 -7.04 0.34 -1.72
C VAL A 139 -7.26 1.42 -2.77
N LEU A 140 -6.42 2.46 -2.71
CA LEU A 140 -6.38 3.53 -3.69
C LEU A 140 -5.28 3.26 -4.71
N LEU A 141 -5.59 3.45 -5.99
CA LEU A 141 -4.67 3.20 -7.08
C LEU A 141 -4.54 4.43 -7.98
N VAL A 142 -3.37 4.56 -8.58
CA VAL A 142 -3.09 5.53 -9.64
C VAL A 142 -2.77 4.79 -10.93
N ASN A 143 -3.28 5.31 -12.05
CA ASN A 143 -2.95 4.80 -13.38
C ASN A 143 -1.65 5.47 -13.87
N THR A 144 -0.63 4.66 -14.08
CA THR A 144 0.69 5.09 -14.57
C THR A 144 0.95 4.58 -15.98
N PRO A 145 2.00 5.04 -16.69
CA PRO A 145 2.40 4.44 -17.97
C PRO A 145 2.70 2.93 -17.90
N GLN A 146 2.99 2.40 -16.68
CA GLN A 146 3.23 0.98 -16.42
C GLN A 146 1.99 0.27 -15.88
N GLY A 147 0.79 0.85 -16.01
CA GLY A 147 -0.48 0.33 -15.52
C GLY A 147 -0.84 0.81 -14.10
N TRP A 148 -1.84 0.17 -13.54
CA TRP A 148 -2.34 0.49 -12.20
C TRP A 148 -1.33 0.15 -11.12
N LYS A 149 -1.15 1.06 -10.17
CA LYS A 149 -0.25 0.90 -9.02
C LYS A 149 -0.99 1.30 -7.74
N VAL A 150 -0.78 0.54 -6.67
CA VAL A 150 -1.30 0.90 -5.35
C VAL A 150 -0.61 2.19 -4.88
N ASP A 151 -1.41 3.17 -4.56
CA ASP A 151 -0.96 4.50 -4.13
C ASP A 151 -1.23 4.75 -2.64
N ASP A 152 -2.25 4.11 -2.07
CA ASP A 152 -2.56 4.22 -0.64
C ASP A 152 -3.45 3.07 -0.15
N VAL A 153 -3.53 2.90 1.18
CA VAL A 153 -4.49 2.04 1.86
C VAL A 153 -5.26 2.89 2.87
N VAL A 154 -6.59 2.84 2.80
CA VAL A 154 -7.49 3.47 3.78
C VAL A 154 -7.95 2.39 4.74
N TYR A 155 -7.73 2.60 6.02
CA TYR A 155 -8.10 1.68 7.09
C TYR A 155 -9.55 1.94 7.51
N ASP A 156 -10.42 0.96 7.29
CA ASP A 156 -11.89 1.16 7.44
C ASP A 156 -12.53 0.23 8.50
N ALA A 157 -11.71 -0.54 9.23
CA ALA A 157 -12.23 -1.56 10.13
C ALA A 157 -12.53 -1.09 11.56
N GLY A 158 -11.95 -0.01 12.04
CA GLY A 158 -12.21 0.53 13.40
C GLY A 158 -11.81 -0.40 14.55
N PHE A 159 -10.75 -1.19 14.43
CA PHE A 159 -10.22 -2.00 15.54
C PHE A 159 -9.67 -1.12 16.65
N ALA A 160 -9.87 -1.53 17.91
CA ALA A 160 -9.43 -0.79 19.09
C ALA A 160 -7.90 -0.53 19.14
N PHE A 161 -7.11 -1.46 18.57
CA PHE A 161 -5.64 -1.38 18.47
C PHE A 161 -5.17 -1.50 17.02
N GLY A 162 -6.02 -1.15 16.07
CA GLY A 162 -5.70 -1.21 14.65
C GLY A 162 -5.22 0.13 14.10
N ASN A 163 -4.80 0.09 12.85
CA ASN A 163 -4.48 1.28 12.09
C ASN A 163 -5.75 2.08 11.79
N THR A 164 -5.63 3.40 11.71
CA THR A 164 -6.72 4.34 11.39
C THR A 164 -6.25 5.39 10.40
N GLY A 165 -7.17 6.00 9.66
CA GLY A 165 -6.85 6.97 8.61
C GLY A 165 -6.29 6.32 7.36
N GLN A 166 -5.14 6.74 6.89
CA GLN A 166 -4.50 6.24 5.67
C GLN A 166 -3.02 5.91 5.88
N LEU A 167 -2.51 4.94 5.14
CA LEU A 167 -1.09 4.56 5.16
C LEU A 167 -0.17 5.76 4.91
N SER A 168 -0.48 6.59 3.91
CA SER A 168 0.33 7.76 3.59
C SER A 168 0.37 8.79 4.72
N GLU A 169 -0.71 8.96 5.48
CA GLU A 169 -0.75 9.85 6.64
C GLU A 169 0.13 9.32 7.76
N MET A 170 0.03 8.03 8.05
CA MET A 170 0.86 7.37 9.06
C MET A 170 2.35 7.45 8.72
N LEU A 171 2.73 7.18 7.48
CA LEU A 171 4.12 7.33 7.02
C LEU A 171 4.59 8.80 7.08
N GLY A 172 3.70 9.74 6.75
CA GLY A 172 3.95 11.17 6.85
C GLY A 172 4.27 11.61 8.29
N MET A 173 3.56 11.09 9.28
CA MET A 173 3.84 11.37 10.69
C MET A 173 5.23 10.84 11.10
N VAL A 174 5.60 9.62 10.68
CA VAL A 174 6.95 9.07 10.97
C VAL A 174 8.05 9.95 10.39
N ILE A 175 7.89 10.42 9.15
CA ILE A 175 8.86 11.28 8.47
C ILE A 175 8.98 12.63 9.19
N ALA A 176 7.84 13.25 9.55
CA ALA A 176 7.80 14.57 10.17
C ALA A 176 8.36 14.60 11.60
N THR A 177 8.15 13.53 12.36
CA THR A 177 8.62 13.44 13.74
C THR A 177 10.08 13.02 13.88
N ASN A 178 10.71 12.51 12.80
CA ASN A 178 12.11 12.05 12.79
C ASN A 178 12.85 12.57 11.54
N PRO A 179 12.98 13.91 11.39
CA PRO A 179 13.59 14.55 10.22
C PRO A 179 15.07 14.24 10.04
#